data_3f96875ac6999f9639e6e8d005833bf4
#
_entry.id   3f96875ac6999f9639e6e8d005833bf4
#
_cell.length_a   1.000
_cell.length_b   1.000
_cell.length_c   1.000
_cell.angle_alpha   90.00
_cell.angle_beta   90.00
_cell.angle_gamma   90.00
#
_symmetry.space_group_name_H-M   'P 1'
#
loop_
_entity.id
_entity.type
_entity.pdbx_description
1 polymer ?
#
loop_
_entity_poly.entity_id
_entity_poly.type
_entity_poly.pdbx_seq_one_letter_code
_entity_poly.pdbx_strand_id
1 'polypeptide(L)'
;MTRKSWPALTAAILAVAACGGLQAADDAPAEDRVAIDFVTGLNDPVVGYINERIRIGWQDNEVSASPLADDEEWLRRVTLDLSGRIPTLGEVADFVADDSPTKRADKIDALLDSEAFVDHWATQWTNLLIGRNAPQRTNRDGLLKFLRDSIALGRPWDEIVVDLITAEGNFRENGAVNFLLAKLDGNPRDDDYHVEATASTTRLFLGMQVQCTQCHNHPFNDWKQDQFWEFNSFLRQIRRNDVRDAMGNDDYSELVARDYTDPVFFEKRSGLMQVAYPNYFGTQVDPKSEDRRGEFAKLVAGGADGENLLAKAFVNRSWSQLYGYAFTRPVDDMGPHNPPSHPELLDRLTAEFVASDYDVRQLFRWMANAEAYNLTSRFNRDGSNSYDDPAAGEVPLFSHAYVKSLSAEQLYDSMVVATGAGQDARGDRAKQTRDRWLRDFLRIFGGNEEDEPTLFAGSIPQALLMMNGELIQRALDGESESVFTKVLASGDLRTDKDRVEALYRAALGRKPTRSESSGLTSALGRARGDEKLWLYQDLYWALLNSNEFIFNH
;
A
#
# COMPACT_ATOMS: atom_id res chain seq x y z
N MET A 1 -40.96 11.14 -4.36
CA MET A 1 -41.63 11.37 -3.06
C MET A 1 -40.78 12.36 -2.28
N THR A 2 -41.36 13.49 -1.92
CA THR A 2 -40.69 14.67 -1.32
C THR A 2 -40.25 14.38 0.12
N ARG A 3 -38.94 14.41 0.37
CA ARG A 3 -38.36 14.32 1.72
C ARG A 3 -38.83 15.50 2.59
N LYS A 4 -39.56 15.22 3.61
CA LYS A 4 -39.86 16.17 4.68
C LYS A 4 -38.60 16.38 5.55
N SER A 5 -38.39 17.63 5.94
CA SER A 5 -37.30 18.19 6.73
C SER A 5 -36.89 17.33 7.94
N TRP A 6 -35.59 17.08 8.06
CA TRP A 6 -34.94 16.39 9.18
C TRP A 6 -34.96 17.25 10.46
N PRO A 7 -35.38 16.72 11.61
CA PRO A 7 -35.22 17.42 12.88
C PRO A 7 -34.00 16.94 13.67
N ALA A 8 -33.44 17.84 14.36
CA ALA A 8 -32.57 17.93 15.55
C ALA A 8 -31.74 16.72 16.08
N LEU A 9 -32.02 15.46 15.71
CA LEU A 9 -31.24 14.30 16.16
C LEU A 9 -29.94 14.12 15.36
N THR A 10 -29.90 14.62 14.12
CA THR A 10 -28.71 14.60 13.25
C THR A 10 -27.54 15.38 13.88
N ALA A 11 -27.83 16.40 14.67
CA ALA A 11 -26.80 17.18 15.35
C ALA A 11 -26.10 16.41 16.50
N ALA A 12 -26.78 15.45 17.12
CA ALA A 12 -26.20 14.65 18.20
C ALA A 12 -25.31 13.51 17.68
N ILE A 13 -25.66 12.92 16.52
CA ILE A 13 -24.85 11.85 15.89
C ILE A 13 -23.64 12.46 15.16
N LEU A 14 -23.81 13.62 14.53
CA LEU A 14 -22.69 14.37 13.93
C LEU A 14 -21.71 14.92 14.99
N ALA A 15 -22.19 15.24 16.21
CA ALA A 15 -21.33 15.66 17.32
C ALA A 15 -20.46 14.49 17.85
N VAL A 16 -20.94 13.25 17.79
CA VAL A 16 -20.16 12.06 18.16
C VAL A 16 -19.10 11.73 17.08
N ALA A 17 -19.43 11.95 15.79
CA ALA A 17 -18.49 11.71 14.68
C ALA A 17 -17.46 12.86 14.51
N ALA A 18 -17.80 14.10 14.89
CA ALA A 18 -16.93 15.26 14.73
C ALA A 18 -16.05 15.57 15.96
N CYS A 19 -16.36 15.02 17.14
CA CYS A 19 -15.60 15.18 18.37
C CYS A 19 -14.80 13.94 18.78
N GLY A 20 -14.68 12.95 17.91
CA GLY A 20 -13.80 11.79 18.08
C GLY A 20 -12.34 12.15 17.79
N GLY A 21 -11.82 13.21 18.38
CA GLY A 21 -10.42 13.27 18.75
C GLY A 21 -10.17 12.09 19.70
N LEU A 22 -9.13 11.33 19.43
CA LEU A 22 -8.63 10.20 20.21
C LEU A 22 -8.75 10.41 21.75
N GLN A 23 -9.93 10.27 22.31
CA GLN A 23 -10.14 10.22 23.74
C GLN A 23 -10.27 8.77 24.19
N ALA A 24 -9.31 8.38 25.03
CA ALA A 24 -9.18 7.08 25.64
C ALA A 24 -10.52 6.55 26.17
N ALA A 25 -10.87 5.33 25.81
CA ALA A 25 -11.88 4.54 26.49
C ALA A 25 -11.37 4.28 27.92
N ASP A 26 -12.00 4.90 28.92
CA ASP A 26 -11.83 4.57 30.33
C ASP A 26 -12.39 3.18 30.61
N ASP A 27 -11.66 2.43 31.44
CA ASP A 27 -11.93 1.17 32.12
C ASP A 27 -11.32 -0.10 31.53
N ALA A 28 -10.00 -0.22 31.66
CA ALA A 28 -9.36 -1.50 31.98
C ALA A 28 -8.40 -1.28 33.19
N PRO A 29 -8.34 -2.22 34.17
CA PRO A 29 -7.42 -2.10 35.29
C PRO A 29 -5.98 -2.11 34.80
N ALA A 30 -5.14 -1.30 35.46
CA ALA A 30 -3.68 -1.32 35.25
C ALA A 30 -3.16 -2.69 35.73
N GLU A 31 -3.05 -3.62 34.82
CA GLU A 31 -2.28 -4.85 35.07
C GLU A 31 -0.79 -4.53 34.87
N ASP A 32 0.00 -5.08 35.78
CA ASP A 32 1.43 -4.89 35.92
C ASP A 32 2.15 -5.05 34.57
N ARG A 33 3.09 -4.14 34.30
CA ARG A 33 4.01 -4.19 33.17
C ARG A 33 4.95 -5.40 33.33
N VAL A 34 4.47 -6.56 32.93
CA VAL A 34 5.31 -7.71 32.63
C VAL A 34 5.99 -7.39 31.30
N ALA A 35 7.32 -7.46 31.24
CA ALA A 35 8.03 -7.53 29.99
C ALA A 35 7.42 -8.69 29.21
N ILE A 36 6.60 -8.36 28.21
CA ILE A 36 5.88 -9.34 27.42
C ILE A 36 6.96 -10.00 26.56
N ASP A 37 7.33 -11.21 26.92
CA ASP A 37 7.94 -12.12 25.96
C ASP A 37 6.87 -12.32 24.88
N PHE A 38 6.98 -11.50 23.81
CA PHE A 38 6.07 -11.56 22.69
C PHE A 38 6.29 -12.90 21.98
N VAL A 39 5.42 -13.83 22.28
CA VAL A 39 5.45 -15.17 21.72
C VAL A 39 4.43 -15.18 20.59
N THR A 40 4.89 -14.94 19.36
CA THR A 40 4.09 -15.26 18.15
C THR A 40 3.93 -16.76 17.96
N GLY A 41 4.57 -17.57 18.79
CA GLY A 41 4.72 -19.01 18.56
C GLY A 41 5.77 -19.35 17.49
N LEU A 42 6.29 -18.36 16.79
CA LEU A 42 7.33 -18.50 15.78
C LEU A 42 8.71 -18.27 16.40
N ASN A 43 9.48 -19.34 16.51
CA ASN A 43 10.91 -19.26 16.84
C ASN A 43 11.73 -18.96 15.56
N ASP A 44 11.48 -17.79 14.94
CA ASP A 44 12.18 -17.35 13.73
C ASP A 44 13.31 -16.40 14.12
N PRO A 45 14.58 -16.70 13.77
CA PRO A 45 15.72 -15.87 14.13
C PRO A 45 15.70 -14.47 13.49
N VAL A 46 15.06 -14.30 12.32
CA VAL A 46 14.93 -13.00 11.65
C VAL A 46 13.93 -12.12 12.41
N VAL A 47 12.77 -12.67 12.78
CA VAL A 47 11.80 -11.99 13.65
C VAL A 47 12.42 -11.61 14.99
N GLY A 48 13.19 -12.51 15.59
CA GLY A 48 13.93 -12.24 16.82
C GLY A 48 14.89 -11.06 16.68
N TYR A 49 15.63 -11.00 15.57
CA TYR A 49 16.53 -9.88 15.27
C TYR A 49 15.79 -8.56 15.06
N ILE A 50 14.67 -8.57 14.33
CA ILE A 50 13.82 -7.37 14.17
C ILE A 50 13.41 -6.83 15.53
N ASN A 51 12.88 -7.69 16.40
CA ASN A 51 12.42 -7.31 17.73
C ASN A 51 13.56 -6.76 18.60
N GLU A 52 14.73 -7.40 18.57
CA GLU A 52 15.91 -6.94 19.30
C GLU A 52 16.34 -5.52 18.85
N ARG A 53 16.47 -5.31 17.53
CA ARG A 53 16.95 -4.00 17.02
C ARG A 53 15.97 -2.87 17.28
N ILE A 54 14.67 -3.13 17.13
CA ILE A 54 13.63 -2.14 17.45
C ILE A 54 13.63 -1.82 18.96
N ARG A 55 13.71 -2.83 19.84
CA ARG A 55 13.78 -2.63 21.30
C ARG A 55 15.02 -1.82 21.72
N ILE A 56 16.17 -2.02 21.07
CA ILE A 56 17.36 -1.20 21.29
C ILE A 56 17.04 0.26 20.91
N GLY A 57 16.40 0.51 19.77
CA GLY A 57 15.97 1.86 19.37
C GLY A 57 15.07 2.52 20.43
N TRP A 58 14.12 1.78 21.02
CA TRP A 58 13.30 2.31 22.13
C TRP A 58 14.13 2.64 23.37
N GLN A 59 15.06 1.77 23.73
CA GLN A 59 15.94 1.99 24.90
C GLN A 59 16.85 3.20 24.73
N ASP A 60 17.48 3.34 23.56
CA ASP A 60 18.41 4.43 23.25
C ASP A 60 17.71 5.80 23.21
N ASN A 61 16.41 5.82 22.88
CA ASN A 61 15.59 7.03 22.84
C ASN A 61 14.68 7.21 24.07
N GLU A 62 14.82 6.36 25.09
CA GLU A 62 14.01 6.42 26.34
C GLU A 62 12.49 6.36 26.07
N VAL A 63 12.06 5.65 25.02
CA VAL A 63 10.66 5.48 24.60
C VAL A 63 10.13 4.13 25.08
N SER A 64 8.93 4.09 25.64
CA SER A 64 8.24 2.86 26.03
C SER A 64 7.25 2.45 24.93
N ALA A 65 7.33 1.21 24.45
CA ALA A 65 6.38 0.71 23.46
C ALA A 65 4.95 0.72 23.99
N SER A 66 3.98 0.92 23.10
CA SER A 66 2.56 0.75 23.38
C SER A 66 2.23 -0.72 23.70
N PRO A 67 1.12 -1.01 24.39
CA PRO A 67 0.64 -2.38 24.57
C PRO A 67 0.35 -3.05 23.22
N LEU A 68 0.19 -4.37 23.25
CA LEU A 68 -0.29 -5.11 22.08
C LEU A 68 -1.70 -4.64 21.69
N ALA A 69 -1.95 -4.57 20.39
CA ALA A 69 -3.27 -4.38 19.84
C ALA A 69 -4.20 -5.53 20.26
N ASP A 70 -5.46 -5.21 20.53
CA ASP A 70 -6.46 -6.27 20.68
C ASP A 70 -6.68 -7.01 19.34
N ASP A 71 -7.37 -8.13 19.40
CA ASP A 71 -7.54 -9.00 18.23
C ASP A 71 -8.33 -8.34 17.10
N GLU A 72 -9.28 -7.46 17.43
CA GLU A 72 -10.12 -6.77 16.46
C GLU A 72 -9.30 -5.69 15.72
N GLU A 73 -8.52 -4.87 16.45
CA GLU A 73 -7.61 -3.87 15.87
C GLU A 73 -6.52 -4.56 15.01
N TRP A 74 -5.88 -5.58 15.57
CA TRP A 74 -4.82 -6.30 14.87
C TRP A 74 -5.32 -6.98 13.58
N LEU A 75 -6.47 -7.66 13.63
CA LEU A 75 -7.03 -8.36 12.47
C LEU A 75 -7.39 -7.37 11.35
N ARG A 76 -7.96 -6.22 11.69
CA ARG A 76 -8.25 -5.16 10.71
C ARG A 76 -6.99 -4.71 10.03
N ARG A 77 -5.94 -4.40 10.78
CA ARG A 77 -4.64 -3.96 10.26
C ARG A 77 -4.03 -4.97 9.31
N VAL A 78 -3.84 -6.21 9.76
CA VAL A 78 -3.16 -7.22 8.96
C VAL A 78 -3.94 -7.60 7.70
N THR A 79 -5.26 -7.60 7.75
CA THR A 79 -6.10 -7.88 6.59
C THR A 79 -6.03 -6.74 5.57
N LEU A 80 -6.04 -5.48 6.00
CA LEU A 80 -5.84 -4.33 5.13
C LEU A 80 -4.45 -4.31 4.50
N ASP A 81 -3.41 -4.55 5.28
CA ASP A 81 -2.03 -4.47 4.81
C ASP A 81 -1.66 -5.61 3.85
N LEU A 82 -2.13 -6.83 4.12
CA LEU A 82 -1.78 -7.97 3.29
C LEU A 82 -2.77 -8.24 2.15
N SER A 83 -4.07 -7.96 2.34
CA SER A 83 -5.09 -8.28 1.33
C SER A 83 -5.88 -7.09 0.82
N GLY A 84 -5.54 -5.87 1.23
CA GLY A 84 -6.11 -4.63 0.66
C GLY A 84 -7.57 -4.35 1.03
N ARG A 85 -8.15 -5.05 2.00
CA ARG A 85 -9.55 -4.87 2.43
C ARG A 85 -9.71 -5.05 3.93
N ILE A 86 -10.82 -4.58 4.48
CA ILE A 86 -11.18 -4.92 5.86
C ILE A 86 -11.60 -6.40 5.97
N PRO A 87 -11.49 -7.02 7.17
CA PRO A 87 -12.03 -8.35 7.41
C PRO A 87 -13.58 -8.33 7.31
N THR A 88 -14.16 -9.42 6.86
CA THR A 88 -15.61 -9.65 6.90
C THR A 88 -16.07 -9.86 8.35
N LEU A 89 -17.38 -9.65 8.60
CA LEU A 89 -17.97 -9.93 9.92
C LEU A 89 -17.73 -11.37 10.41
N GLY A 90 -17.73 -12.35 9.47
CA GLY A 90 -17.41 -13.75 9.78
C GLY A 90 -15.95 -13.92 10.19
N GLU A 91 -15.00 -13.36 9.42
CA GLU A 91 -13.57 -13.42 9.73
C GLU A 91 -13.27 -12.80 11.11
N VAL A 92 -13.93 -11.70 11.48
CA VAL A 92 -13.78 -11.10 12.82
C VAL A 92 -14.32 -12.04 13.90
N ALA A 93 -15.51 -12.63 13.69
CA ALA A 93 -16.11 -13.51 14.67
C ALA A 93 -15.27 -14.78 14.89
N ASP A 94 -14.79 -15.41 13.82
CA ASP A 94 -13.98 -16.62 13.86
C ASP A 94 -12.63 -16.36 14.54
N PHE A 95 -11.95 -15.26 14.20
CA PHE A 95 -10.64 -14.91 14.75
C PHE A 95 -10.70 -14.58 16.24
N VAL A 96 -11.73 -13.83 16.66
CA VAL A 96 -11.92 -13.48 18.09
C VAL A 96 -12.30 -14.71 18.92
N ALA A 97 -12.98 -15.69 18.34
CA ALA A 97 -13.35 -16.92 19.02
C ALA A 97 -12.22 -17.97 19.08
N ASP A 98 -11.14 -17.76 18.33
CA ASP A 98 -9.98 -18.66 18.34
C ASP A 98 -9.06 -18.34 19.53
N ASP A 99 -8.87 -19.30 20.42
CA ASP A 99 -7.98 -19.20 21.59
C ASP A 99 -6.57 -19.74 21.30
N SER A 100 -6.23 -20.07 20.05
CA SER A 100 -4.90 -20.56 19.67
C SER A 100 -3.81 -19.52 19.97
N PRO A 101 -2.71 -19.88 20.61
CA PRO A 101 -1.57 -18.98 20.83
C PRO A 101 -0.87 -18.60 19.54
N THR A 102 -1.06 -19.34 18.44
CA THR A 102 -0.46 -19.11 17.12
C THR A 102 -1.40 -18.41 16.14
N LYS A 103 -2.64 -18.08 16.54
CA LYS A 103 -3.69 -17.56 15.63
C LYS A 103 -3.26 -16.37 14.77
N ARG A 104 -2.39 -15.49 15.29
CA ARG A 104 -1.87 -14.34 14.53
C ARG A 104 -0.92 -14.78 13.42
N ALA A 105 0.01 -15.67 13.73
CA ALA A 105 0.93 -16.22 12.76
C ALA A 105 0.20 -17.04 11.69
N ASP A 106 -0.74 -17.89 12.11
CA ASP A 106 -1.56 -18.71 11.21
C ASP A 106 -2.42 -17.82 10.29
N LYS A 107 -2.94 -16.70 10.81
CA LYS A 107 -3.70 -15.73 10.00
C LYS A 107 -2.81 -14.99 9.00
N ILE A 108 -1.58 -14.62 9.37
CA ILE A 108 -0.60 -14.03 8.45
C ILE A 108 -0.33 -15.00 7.32
N ASP A 109 -0.03 -16.27 7.61
CA ASP A 109 0.24 -17.27 6.59
C ASP A 109 -0.96 -17.47 5.66
N ALA A 110 -2.16 -17.58 6.20
CA ALA A 110 -3.39 -17.69 5.41
C ALA A 110 -3.64 -16.49 4.51
N LEU A 111 -3.30 -15.27 4.95
CA LEU A 111 -3.44 -14.06 4.13
C LEU A 111 -2.38 -14.02 3.02
N LEU A 112 -1.12 -14.35 3.32
CA LEU A 112 -0.03 -14.40 2.35
C LEU A 112 -0.28 -15.41 1.22
N ASP A 113 -0.97 -16.53 1.53
CA ASP A 113 -1.32 -17.56 0.54
C ASP A 113 -2.63 -17.26 -0.21
N SER A 114 -3.31 -16.17 0.13
CA SER A 114 -4.60 -15.83 -0.46
C SER A 114 -4.49 -15.19 -1.85
N GLU A 115 -5.52 -15.36 -2.70
CA GLU A 115 -5.66 -14.63 -3.96
C GLU A 115 -5.76 -13.12 -3.72
N ALA A 116 -6.34 -12.69 -2.59
CA ALA A 116 -6.46 -11.28 -2.23
C ALA A 116 -5.09 -10.61 -2.01
N PHE A 117 -4.10 -11.32 -1.44
CA PHE A 117 -2.72 -10.85 -1.35
C PHE A 117 -2.13 -10.61 -2.75
N VAL A 118 -2.31 -11.58 -3.65
CA VAL A 118 -1.80 -11.48 -5.02
C VAL A 118 -2.42 -10.29 -5.75
N ASP A 119 -3.74 -10.12 -5.66
CA ASP A 119 -4.47 -9.03 -6.31
C ASP A 119 -4.08 -7.66 -5.76
N HIS A 120 -3.96 -7.56 -4.43
CA HIS A 120 -3.57 -6.32 -3.77
C HIS A 120 -2.17 -5.89 -4.19
N TRP A 121 -1.18 -6.75 -4.06
CA TRP A 121 0.22 -6.39 -4.32
C TRP A 121 0.52 -6.23 -5.81
N ALA A 122 -0.11 -7.01 -6.68
CA ALA A 122 -0.03 -6.77 -8.13
C ALA A 122 -0.62 -5.40 -8.52
N THR A 123 -1.72 -5.00 -7.89
CA THR A 123 -2.34 -3.69 -8.13
C THR A 123 -1.45 -2.55 -7.63
N GLN A 124 -0.89 -2.67 -6.42
CA GLN A 124 0.02 -1.67 -5.85
C GLN A 124 1.27 -1.47 -6.73
N TRP A 125 1.92 -2.56 -7.14
CA TRP A 125 3.08 -2.46 -8.04
C TRP A 125 2.72 -1.96 -9.43
N THR A 126 1.55 -2.32 -9.98
CA THR A 126 1.10 -1.75 -11.26
C THR A 126 0.94 -0.23 -11.16
N ASN A 127 0.35 0.24 -10.06
CA ASN A 127 0.19 1.68 -9.82
C ASN A 127 1.55 2.39 -9.68
N LEU A 128 2.50 1.82 -8.95
CA LEU A 128 3.85 2.39 -8.81
C LEU A 128 4.62 2.44 -10.13
N LEU A 129 4.51 1.38 -10.95
CA LEU A 129 5.26 1.25 -12.20
C LEU A 129 4.75 2.17 -13.31
N ILE A 130 3.42 2.26 -13.51
CA ILE A 130 2.84 2.97 -14.65
C ILE A 130 1.68 3.92 -14.30
N GLY A 131 1.37 4.06 -13.04
CA GLY A 131 0.27 4.90 -12.55
C GLY A 131 -1.12 4.27 -12.71
N ARG A 132 -2.10 4.84 -12.02
CA ARG A 132 -3.52 4.46 -12.15
C ARG A 132 -4.07 4.82 -13.52
N ASN A 133 -3.66 5.97 -14.03
CA ASN A 133 -3.99 6.46 -15.37
C ASN A 133 -2.82 6.13 -16.30
N ALA A 134 -2.71 4.86 -16.71
CA ALA A 134 -1.65 4.42 -17.59
C ALA A 134 -1.53 5.32 -18.83
N PRO A 135 -0.31 5.66 -19.27
CA PRO A 135 -0.10 6.46 -20.47
C PRO A 135 -0.74 5.81 -21.71
N GLN A 136 -1.14 6.66 -22.67
CA GLN A 136 -1.60 6.16 -23.96
C GLN A 136 -0.55 5.22 -24.58
N ARG A 137 -1.03 4.19 -25.30
CA ARG A 137 -0.17 3.21 -25.96
C ARG A 137 0.54 2.25 -25.00
N THR A 138 -0.06 2.04 -23.84
CA THR A 138 0.30 0.98 -22.90
C THR A 138 -0.93 0.14 -22.56
N ASN A 139 -0.70 -1.07 -22.05
CA ASN A 139 -1.73 -1.99 -21.59
C ASN A 139 -1.57 -2.24 -20.09
N ARG A 140 -2.28 -1.44 -19.28
CA ARG A 140 -2.26 -1.57 -17.82
C ARG A 140 -2.70 -2.97 -17.36
N ASP A 141 -3.75 -3.51 -17.98
CA ASP A 141 -4.26 -4.84 -17.63
C ASP A 141 -3.25 -5.94 -17.97
N GLY A 142 -2.45 -5.75 -19.04
CA GLY A 142 -1.36 -6.65 -19.39
C GLY A 142 -0.25 -6.67 -18.34
N LEU A 143 0.15 -5.50 -17.83
CA LEU A 143 1.13 -5.41 -16.74
C LEU A 143 0.58 -5.98 -15.42
N LEU A 144 -0.67 -5.63 -15.08
CA LEU A 144 -1.33 -6.18 -13.89
C LEU A 144 -1.39 -7.71 -13.93
N LYS A 145 -1.73 -8.28 -15.09
CA LYS A 145 -1.73 -9.73 -15.28
C LYS A 145 -0.34 -10.34 -15.11
N PHE A 146 0.69 -9.73 -15.70
CA PHE A 146 2.08 -10.19 -15.56
C PHE A 146 2.51 -10.23 -14.08
N LEU A 147 2.25 -9.15 -13.34
CA LEU A 147 2.60 -9.07 -11.92
C LEU A 147 1.79 -10.05 -11.08
N ARG A 148 0.48 -10.16 -11.35
CA ARG A 148 -0.41 -11.10 -10.68
C ARG A 148 0.06 -12.55 -10.86
N ASP A 149 0.35 -12.95 -12.09
CA ASP A 149 0.83 -14.30 -12.40
C ASP A 149 2.19 -14.56 -11.72
N SER A 150 3.10 -13.58 -11.73
CA SER A 150 4.42 -13.68 -11.10
C SER A 150 4.34 -13.83 -9.58
N ILE A 151 3.53 -13.00 -8.91
CA ILE A 151 3.34 -13.06 -7.45
C ILE A 151 2.60 -14.35 -7.05
N ALA A 152 1.59 -14.78 -7.83
CA ALA A 152 0.86 -16.01 -7.58
C ALA A 152 1.77 -17.24 -7.62
N LEU A 153 2.70 -17.27 -8.57
CA LEU A 153 3.70 -18.34 -8.73
C LEU A 153 4.84 -18.25 -7.70
N GLY A 154 4.90 -17.20 -6.88
CA GLY A 154 6.00 -16.98 -5.94
C GLY A 154 7.34 -16.75 -6.62
N ARG A 155 7.35 -16.08 -7.78
CA ARG A 155 8.61 -15.78 -8.47
C ARG A 155 9.49 -14.84 -7.64
N PRO A 156 10.82 -15.06 -7.63
CA PRO A 156 11.79 -14.15 -7.04
C PRO A 156 11.62 -12.70 -7.54
N TRP A 157 11.72 -11.72 -6.63
CA TRP A 157 11.52 -10.32 -7.01
C TRP A 157 12.55 -9.82 -8.01
N ASP A 158 13.78 -10.25 -7.89
CA ASP A 158 14.86 -9.89 -8.84
C ASP A 158 14.56 -10.40 -10.25
N GLU A 159 14.04 -11.62 -10.41
CA GLU A 159 13.60 -12.14 -11.72
C GLU A 159 12.47 -11.31 -12.33
N ILE A 160 11.51 -10.88 -11.51
CA ILE A 160 10.42 -10.02 -11.97
C ILE A 160 10.98 -8.69 -12.49
N VAL A 161 11.94 -8.10 -11.78
CA VAL A 161 12.59 -6.85 -12.19
C VAL A 161 13.45 -7.03 -13.42
N VAL A 162 14.17 -8.14 -13.53
CA VAL A 162 14.92 -8.49 -14.76
C VAL A 162 13.97 -8.52 -15.96
N ASP A 163 12.82 -9.19 -15.85
CA ASP A 163 11.83 -9.22 -16.92
C ASP A 163 11.30 -7.82 -17.26
N LEU A 164 11.00 -6.99 -16.26
CA LEU A 164 10.52 -5.60 -16.48
C LEU A 164 11.56 -4.74 -17.22
N ILE A 165 12.85 -4.94 -16.95
CA ILE A 165 13.95 -4.21 -17.60
C ILE A 165 14.25 -4.75 -19.00
N THR A 166 14.17 -6.08 -19.21
CA THR A 166 14.64 -6.74 -20.44
C THR A 166 13.54 -7.10 -21.42
N ALA A 167 12.27 -6.97 -21.05
CA ALA A 167 11.13 -7.34 -21.89
C ALA A 167 11.15 -6.69 -23.27
N GLU A 168 10.69 -7.43 -24.27
CA GLU A 168 10.50 -6.99 -25.66
C GLU A 168 9.18 -7.52 -26.23
N GLY A 169 8.71 -6.87 -27.29
CA GLY A 169 7.55 -7.30 -28.06
C GLY A 169 6.28 -6.51 -27.79
N ASN A 170 5.17 -7.12 -28.13
CA ASN A 170 3.84 -6.52 -28.15
C ASN A 170 3.27 -6.37 -26.73
N PHE A 171 2.75 -5.20 -26.40
CA PHE A 171 2.22 -4.90 -25.06
C PHE A 171 0.99 -5.75 -24.65
N ARG A 172 0.30 -6.39 -25.60
CA ARG A 172 -0.82 -7.29 -25.32
C ARG A 172 -0.38 -8.71 -24.98
N GLU A 173 0.75 -9.13 -25.56
CA GLU A 173 1.29 -10.48 -25.43
C GLU A 173 2.29 -10.61 -24.29
N ASN A 174 3.13 -9.59 -24.11
CA ASN A 174 4.11 -9.50 -23.04
C ASN A 174 3.76 -8.33 -22.10
N GLY A 175 3.19 -8.63 -20.93
CA GLY A 175 2.79 -7.61 -19.98
C GLY A 175 3.93 -6.78 -19.42
N ALA A 176 5.13 -7.37 -19.29
CA ALA A 176 6.30 -6.70 -18.69
C ALA A 176 6.79 -5.50 -19.51
N VAL A 177 6.61 -5.50 -20.83
CA VAL A 177 7.04 -4.38 -21.69
C VAL A 177 6.37 -3.05 -21.34
N ASN A 178 5.20 -3.12 -20.70
CA ASN A 178 4.41 -1.94 -20.38
C ASN A 178 5.10 -0.99 -19.39
N PHE A 179 5.98 -1.50 -18.55
CA PHE A 179 6.78 -0.65 -17.65
C PHE A 179 7.63 0.35 -18.45
N LEU A 180 8.49 -0.14 -19.32
CA LEU A 180 9.36 0.75 -20.12
C LEU A 180 8.59 1.51 -21.19
N LEU A 181 7.58 0.91 -21.83
CA LEU A 181 6.72 1.62 -22.78
C LEU A 181 6.05 2.85 -22.16
N ALA A 182 5.63 2.78 -20.91
CA ALA A 182 5.04 3.90 -20.19
C ALA A 182 6.03 5.05 -19.92
N LYS A 183 7.33 4.79 -20.01
CA LYS A 183 8.41 5.73 -19.72
C LYS A 183 9.12 6.24 -20.98
N LEU A 184 8.65 5.83 -22.16
CA LEU A 184 9.18 6.28 -23.44
C LEU A 184 8.17 7.19 -24.13
N ASP A 185 8.40 8.51 -24.06
CA ASP A 185 7.56 9.49 -24.73
C ASP A 185 8.39 10.41 -25.64
N GLY A 186 7.74 11.04 -26.63
CA GLY A 186 8.40 11.93 -27.57
C GLY A 186 9.04 11.22 -28.77
N ASN A 187 10.07 11.85 -29.33
CA ASN A 187 10.76 11.36 -30.51
C ASN A 187 11.98 10.50 -30.10
N PRO A 188 12.11 9.25 -30.60
CA PRO A 188 13.25 8.35 -30.28
C PRO A 188 14.64 8.88 -30.65
N ARG A 189 14.72 10.01 -31.34
CA ARG A 189 15.99 10.68 -31.69
C ARG A 189 16.41 11.74 -30.70
N ASP A 190 15.47 12.17 -29.82
CA ASP A 190 15.74 13.20 -28.85
C ASP A 190 16.53 12.62 -27.67
N ASP A 191 17.40 13.42 -27.08
CA ASP A 191 18.29 12.98 -25.99
C ASP A 191 17.54 12.68 -24.71
N ASP A 192 16.37 13.28 -24.50
CA ASP A 192 15.51 13.10 -23.32
C ASP A 192 14.57 11.89 -23.42
N TYR A 193 14.47 11.21 -24.58
CA TYR A 193 13.55 10.09 -24.80
C TYR A 193 13.64 8.95 -23.78
N HIS A 194 14.83 8.69 -23.22
CA HIS A 194 15.05 7.64 -22.22
C HIS A 194 15.23 8.17 -20.79
N VAL A 195 15.07 9.47 -20.58
CA VAL A 195 15.31 10.12 -19.27
C VAL A 195 14.36 9.58 -18.21
N GLU A 196 13.05 9.55 -18.52
CA GLU A 196 12.04 9.05 -17.58
C GLU A 196 12.21 7.54 -17.30
N ALA A 197 12.59 6.75 -18.29
CA ALA A 197 12.89 5.33 -18.09
C ALA A 197 14.08 5.13 -17.13
N THR A 198 15.12 5.97 -17.25
CA THR A 198 16.29 5.96 -16.35
C THR A 198 15.88 6.39 -14.93
N ALA A 199 15.20 7.52 -14.80
CA ALA A 199 14.77 8.06 -13.51
C ALA A 199 13.83 7.10 -12.77
N SER A 200 12.83 6.53 -13.47
CA SER A 200 11.90 5.58 -12.86
C SER A 200 12.57 4.27 -12.46
N THR A 201 13.48 3.74 -13.28
CA THR A 201 14.21 2.49 -12.97
C THR A 201 15.08 2.67 -11.72
N THR A 202 15.84 3.76 -11.63
CA THR A 202 16.70 4.05 -10.47
C THR A 202 15.87 4.30 -9.21
N ARG A 203 14.79 5.06 -9.31
CA ARG A 203 13.93 5.37 -8.18
C ARG A 203 13.21 4.13 -7.63
N LEU A 204 12.57 3.36 -8.50
CA LEU A 204 11.73 2.24 -8.07
C LEU A 204 12.53 1.00 -7.65
N PHE A 205 13.63 0.71 -8.35
CA PHE A 205 14.39 -0.51 -8.12
C PHE A 205 15.68 -0.31 -7.33
N LEU A 206 16.26 0.89 -7.35
CA LEU A 206 17.47 1.18 -6.58
C LEU A 206 17.23 2.14 -5.41
N GLY A 207 16.01 2.67 -5.27
CA GLY A 207 15.65 3.60 -4.19
C GLY A 207 16.37 4.94 -4.26
N MET A 208 16.69 5.43 -5.47
CA MET A 208 17.51 6.64 -5.66
C MET A 208 16.82 7.64 -6.58
N GLN A 209 16.58 8.85 -6.07
CA GLN A 209 16.03 9.97 -6.85
C GLN A 209 17.15 10.68 -7.60
N VAL A 210 17.36 10.34 -8.86
CA VAL A 210 18.46 10.88 -9.67
C VAL A 210 18.00 11.82 -10.78
N GLN A 211 16.70 12.07 -10.93
CA GLN A 211 16.15 12.81 -12.07
C GLN A 211 16.74 14.21 -12.23
N CYS A 212 17.03 14.94 -11.13
CA CYS A 212 17.66 16.26 -11.22
C CYS A 212 19.08 16.22 -11.77
N THR A 213 19.75 15.06 -11.73
CA THR A 213 21.13 14.93 -12.20
C THR A 213 21.26 14.79 -13.72
N GLN A 214 20.17 14.75 -14.46
CA GLN A 214 20.21 14.91 -15.91
C GLN A 214 20.85 16.23 -16.36
N CYS A 215 20.70 17.32 -15.56
CA CYS A 215 21.16 18.67 -15.91
C CYS A 215 22.38 19.14 -15.10
N HIS A 216 22.56 18.66 -13.88
CA HIS A 216 23.65 19.09 -12.98
C HIS A 216 23.92 18.02 -11.92
N ASN A 217 25.05 18.09 -11.22
CA ASN A 217 25.29 17.23 -10.07
C ASN A 217 24.21 17.44 -9.01
N HIS A 218 23.85 16.39 -8.29
CA HIS A 218 22.83 16.48 -7.25
C HIS A 218 23.22 17.55 -6.22
N PRO A 219 22.27 18.41 -5.77
CA PRO A 219 22.60 19.53 -4.88
C PRO A 219 22.92 19.10 -3.44
N PHE A 220 22.41 17.93 -3.01
CA PHE A 220 22.49 17.49 -1.61
C PHE A 220 23.17 16.14 -1.41
N ASN A 221 23.36 15.33 -2.45
CA ASN A 221 24.04 14.04 -2.38
C ASN A 221 25.23 13.97 -3.35
N ASP A 222 25.95 12.86 -3.33
CA ASP A 222 27.15 12.67 -4.13
C ASP A 222 26.91 12.26 -5.58
N TRP A 223 25.64 12.10 -5.99
CA TRP A 223 25.29 11.70 -7.34
C TRP A 223 25.66 12.77 -8.37
N LYS A 224 26.37 12.35 -9.40
CA LYS A 224 26.89 13.25 -10.45
C LYS A 224 26.06 13.16 -11.72
N GLN A 225 26.08 14.23 -12.52
CA GLN A 225 25.44 14.28 -13.84
C GLN A 225 25.99 13.16 -14.75
N ASP A 226 27.28 12.88 -14.66
CA ASP A 226 27.93 11.82 -15.45
C ASP A 226 27.30 10.45 -15.17
N GLN A 227 27.05 10.11 -13.89
CA GLN A 227 26.45 8.84 -13.47
C GLN A 227 25.01 8.68 -14.01
N PHE A 228 24.23 9.76 -14.07
CA PHE A 228 22.89 9.70 -14.69
C PHE A 228 22.99 9.25 -16.15
N TRP A 229 23.88 9.84 -16.92
CA TRP A 229 24.04 9.53 -18.33
C TRP A 229 24.72 8.18 -18.57
N GLU A 230 25.56 7.72 -17.67
CA GLU A 230 26.09 6.36 -17.63
C GLU A 230 24.96 5.33 -17.49
N PHE A 231 24.03 5.55 -16.55
CA PHE A 231 22.83 4.71 -16.39
C PHE A 231 21.89 4.82 -17.59
N ASN A 232 21.64 6.02 -18.10
CA ASN A 232 20.83 6.23 -19.29
C ASN A 232 21.35 5.48 -20.51
N SER A 233 22.66 5.31 -20.63
CA SER A 233 23.30 4.62 -21.75
C SER A 233 22.93 3.14 -21.86
N PHE A 234 22.52 2.48 -20.76
CA PHE A 234 22.02 1.12 -20.76
C PHE A 234 20.67 0.99 -21.46
N LEU A 235 19.82 2.01 -21.36
CA LEU A 235 18.46 1.99 -21.87
C LEU A 235 18.35 2.55 -23.31
N ARG A 236 19.46 3.03 -23.92
CA ARG A 236 19.45 3.57 -25.28
C ARG A 236 19.18 2.53 -26.37
N GLN A 237 19.23 1.25 -26.05
CA GLN A 237 19.01 0.14 -26.99
C GLN A 237 17.53 -0.22 -27.16
N ILE A 238 16.59 0.62 -26.72
CA ILE A 238 15.16 0.39 -26.89
C ILE A 238 14.46 1.57 -27.56
N ARG A 239 13.36 1.26 -28.22
CA ARG A 239 12.40 2.25 -28.71
C ARG A 239 10.99 1.68 -28.71
N ARG A 240 10.00 2.56 -28.63
CA ARG A 240 8.61 2.24 -28.90
C ARG A 240 8.38 2.22 -30.43
N ASN A 241 7.69 1.20 -30.90
CA ASN A 241 7.18 1.08 -32.25
C ASN A 241 5.65 0.99 -32.20
N ASP A 242 4.95 2.00 -32.77
CA ASP A 242 3.50 2.03 -32.80
C ASP A 242 3.01 1.35 -34.08
N VAL A 243 2.29 0.26 -33.94
CA VAL A 243 1.74 -0.52 -35.05
C VAL A 243 0.32 -0.06 -35.31
N ARG A 244 -0.01 0.12 -36.59
CA ARG A 244 -1.34 0.56 -37.03
C ARG A 244 -2.11 -0.55 -37.72
N ASP A 245 -3.43 -0.52 -37.57
CA ASP A 245 -4.33 -1.41 -38.28
C ASP A 245 -4.40 -1.09 -39.79
N ALA A 246 -5.11 -1.92 -40.55
CA ALA A 246 -5.28 -1.74 -42.00
C ALA A 246 -6.03 -0.42 -42.38
N MET A 247 -6.68 0.24 -41.43
CA MET A 247 -7.37 1.52 -41.61
C MET A 247 -6.52 2.72 -41.18
N GLY A 248 -5.30 2.46 -40.66
CA GLY A 248 -4.37 3.49 -40.22
C GLY A 248 -4.58 3.96 -38.78
N ASN A 249 -5.46 3.33 -38.00
CA ASN A 249 -5.63 3.63 -36.58
C ASN A 249 -4.54 2.92 -35.78
N ASP A 250 -4.14 3.51 -34.64
CA ASP A 250 -3.22 2.87 -33.70
C ASP A 250 -3.85 1.57 -33.19
N ASP A 251 -3.15 0.43 -33.36
CA ASP A 251 -3.60 -0.89 -32.93
C ASP A 251 -2.91 -1.30 -31.63
N TYR A 252 -1.56 -1.41 -31.64
CA TYR A 252 -0.78 -1.71 -30.44
C TYR A 252 0.60 -1.06 -30.51
N SER A 253 1.30 -1.03 -29.39
CA SER A 253 2.70 -0.63 -29.32
C SER A 253 3.61 -1.82 -28.99
N GLU A 254 4.81 -1.77 -29.48
CA GLU A 254 5.86 -2.75 -29.22
C GLU A 254 7.06 -2.05 -28.59
N LEU A 255 7.69 -2.71 -27.62
CA LEU A 255 9.04 -2.38 -27.19
C LEU A 255 10.01 -3.20 -28.03
N VAL A 256 10.81 -2.53 -28.83
CA VAL A 256 11.72 -3.20 -29.76
C VAL A 256 13.18 -2.84 -29.46
N ALA A 257 14.06 -3.82 -29.63
CA ALA A 257 15.49 -3.58 -29.59
C ALA A 257 15.91 -2.62 -30.71
N ARG A 258 16.93 -1.86 -30.45
CA ARG A 258 17.55 -0.91 -31.35
C ARG A 258 19.06 -1.16 -31.35
N ASP A 259 19.64 -1.28 -32.51
CA ASP A 259 21.11 -1.29 -32.64
C ASP A 259 21.65 0.10 -32.26
N TYR A 260 22.26 0.17 -31.09
CA TYR A 260 22.83 1.39 -30.53
C TYR A 260 24.06 1.03 -29.69
N THR A 261 25.23 1.27 -30.23
CA THR A 261 26.51 1.07 -29.56
C THR A 261 27.30 2.37 -29.35
N ASP A 262 26.72 3.49 -29.78
CA ASP A 262 27.33 4.80 -29.61
C ASP A 262 27.32 5.24 -28.12
N PRO A 263 28.23 6.14 -27.73
CA PRO A 263 28.18 6.79 -26.44
C PRO A 263 27.00 7.77 -26.36
N VAL A 264 26.60 8.10 -25.14
CA VAL A 264 25.62 9.18 -24.87
C VAL A 264 26.39 10.49 -24.76
N PHE A 265 25.99 11.47 -25.57
CA PHE A 265 26.50 12.85 -25.48
C PHE A 265 25.56 13.68 -24.60
N PHE A 266 26.13 14.45 -23.70
CA PHE A 266 25.34 15.35 -22.85
C PHE A 266 26.12 16.63 -22.56
N GLU A 267 25.40 17.72 -22.31
CA GLU A 267 25.98 19.03 -22.04
C GLU A 267 26.08 19.27 -20.53
N LYS A 268 27.26 19.65 -20.06
CA LYS A 268 27.46 20.16 -18.72
C LYS A 268 26.93 21.58 -18.61
N ARG A 269 26.52 22.01 -17.41
CA ARG A 269 26.07 23.39 -17.13
C ARG A 269 27.07 24.46 -17.58
N SER A 270 28.35 24.09 -17.76
CA SER A 270 29.39 24.97 -18.29
C SER A 270 29.36 25.14 -19.82
N GLY A 271 28.46 24.47 -20.54
CA GLY A 271 28.42 24.39 -22.02
C GLY A 271 29.40 23.35 -22.61
N LEU A 272 30.12 22.60 -21.78
CA LEU A 272 31.05 21.59 -22.24
C LEU A 272 30.30 20.28 -22.54
N MET A 273 30.45 19.76 -23.76
CA MET A 273 29.96 18.44 -24.14
C MET A 273 30.80 17.34 -23.49
N GLN A 274 30.13 16.38 -22.91
CA GLN A 274 30.71 15.19 -22.29
C GLN A 274 30.15 13.91 -22.93
N VAL A 275 30.80 12.79 -22.64
CA VAL A 275 30.46 11.48 -23.19
C VAL A 275 30.30 10.50 -22.04
N ALA A 276 29.19 9.74 -22.05
CA ALA A 276 28.95 8.67 -21.09
C ALA A 276 28.87 7.30 -21.80
N TYR A 277 29.41 6.30 -21.16
CA TYR A 277 29.35 4.89 -21.53
C TYR A 277 28.64 4.09 -20.42
N PRO A 278 28.14 2.87 -20.72
CA PRO A 278 27.52 2.04 -19.72
C PRO A 278 28.44 1.76 -18.53
N ASN A 279 28.05 2.29 -17.37
CA ASN A 279 28.79 2.12 -16.12
C ASN A 279 27.79 2.06 -14.95
N TYR A 280 27.85 0.98 -14.18
CA TYR A 280 27.02 0.76 -13.00
C TYR A 280 27.91 0.83 -11.77
N PHE A 281 27.89 1.97 -11.07
CA PHE A 281 28.70 2.23 -9.86
C PHE A 281 30.17 1.85 -9.98
N GLY A 282 30.83 2.20 -11.09
CA GLY A 282 32.22 1.86 -11.34
C GLY A 282 32.44 0.56 -12.12
N THR A 283 31.43 -0.31 -12.23
CA THR A 283 31.48 -1.49 -13.07
C THR A 283 31.16 -1.11 -14.52
N GLN A 284 32.18 -1.07 -15.36
CA GLN A 284 32.02 -0.75 -16.77
C GLN A 284 31.55 -1.95 -17.57
N VAL A 285 30.56 -1.75 -18.43
CA VAL A 285 30.11 -2.71 -19.44
C VAL A 285 30.74 -2.35 -20.78
N ASP A 286 31.06 -3.37 -21.59
CA ASP A 286 31.63 -3.15 -22.93
C ASP A 286 30.76 -2.15 -23.73
N PRO A 287 31.30 -1.00 -24.13
CA PRO A 287 30.54 -0.03 -24.91
C PRO A 287 29.99 -0.57 -26.24
N LYS A 288 30.53 -1.67 -26.72
CA LYS A 288 30.07 -2.34 -27.95
C LYS A 288 29.10 -3.49 -27.68
N SER A 289 28.69 -3.71 -26.42
CA SER A 289 27.71 -4.74 -26.09
C SER A 289 26.42 -4.53 -26.87
N GLU A 290 25.96 -5.59 -27.53
CA GLU A 290 24.68 -5.64 -28.24
C GLU A 290 23.49 -5.79 -27.26
N ASP A 291 23.77 -6.13 -25.98
CA ASP A 291 22.76 -6.30 -24.91
C ASP A 291 23.13 -5.53 -23.64
N ARG A 292 23.32 -4.21 -23.74
CA ARG A 292 23.57 -3.34 -22.56
C ARG A 292 22.46 -3.44 -21.51
N ARG A 293 21.22 -3.59 -21.95
CA ARG A 293 20.05 -3.68 -21.08
C ARG A 293 20.02 -4.98 -20.27
N GLY A 294 20.36 -6.11 -20.89
CA GLY A 294 20.50 -7.38 -20.19
C GLY A 294 21.67 -7.37 -19.20
N GLU A 295 22.80 -6.74 -19.55
CA GLU A 295 23.90 -6.54 -18.61
C GLU A 295 23.48 -5.63 -17.43
N PHE A 296 22.74 -4.55 -17.70
CA PHE A 296 22.19 -3.68 -16.65
C PHE A 296 21.27 -4.45 -15.69
N ALA A 297 20.35 -5.24 -16.22
CA ALA A 297 19.42 -6.04 -15.42
C ALA A 297 20.16 -7.03 -14.51
N LYS A 298 21.22 -7.69 -15.01
CA LYS A 298 22.08 -8.56 -14.19
C LYS A 298 22.79 -7.81 -13.07
N LEU A 299 23.30 -6.60 -13.35
CA LEU A 299 23.95 -5.76 -12.34
C LEU A 299 22.98 -5.26 -11.29
N VAL A 300 21.75 -4.90 -11.70
CA VAL A 300 20.67 -4.50 -10.78
C VAL A 300 20.30 -5.67 -9.86
N ALA A 301 20.08 -6.86 -10.39
CA ALA A 301 19.72 -8.06 -9.62
C ALA A 301 20.87 -8.54 -8.71
N GLY A 302 22.11 -8.56 -9.25
CA GLY A 302 23.29 -9.07 -8.55
C GLY A 302 23.89 -8.11 -7.52
N GLY A 303 23.57 -6.81 -7.61
CA GLY A 303 24.19 -5.78 -6.79
C GLY A 303 25.61 -5.40 -7.27
N ALA A 304 26.20 -4.39 -6.65
CA ALA A 304 27.57 -3.93 -6.90
C ALA A 304 28.29 -3.64 -5.58
N ASP A 305 29.60 -3.87 -5.55
CA ASP A 305 30.48 -3.58 -4.40
C ASP A 305 30.02 -4.16 -3.06
N GLY A 306 29.27 -5.28 -3.09
CA GLY A 306 28.76 -5.96 -1.89
C GLY A 306 27.45 -5.36 -1.35
N GLU A 307 26.88 -4.37 -2.01
CA GLU A 307 25.57 -3.80 -1.69
C GLU A 307 24.53 -4.20 -2.74
N ASN A 308 23.38 -4.70 -2.30
CA ASN A 308 22.26 -5.03 -3.16
C ASN A 308 21.16 -3.99 -3.03
N LEU A 309 21.24 -2.95 -3.85
CA LEU A 309 20.29 -1.83 -3.83
C LEU A 309 18.88 -2.25 -4.20
N LEU A 310 18.71 -3.24 -5.10
CA LEU A 310 17.39 -3.76 -5.46
C LEU A 310 16.68 -4.35 -4.23
N ALA A 311 17.37 -5.23 -3.51
CA ALA A 311 16.83 -5.83 -2.30
C ALA A 311 16.56 -4.77 -1.22
N LYS A 312 17.51 -3.85 -1.02
CA LYS A 312 17.42 -2.78 -0.02
C LYS A 312 16.23 -1.84 -0.29
N ALA A 313 16.04 -1.43 -1.54
CA ALA A 313 14.91 -0.59 -1.96
C ALA A 313 13.56 -1.31 -1.76
N PHE A 314 13.50 -2.59 -2.10
CA PHE A 314 12.29 -3.38 -1.91
C PHE A 314 11.95 -3.56 -0.42
N VAL A 315 12.93 -3.91 0.42
CA VAL A 315 12.76 -4.03 1.87
C VAL A 315 12.29 -2.71 2.48
N ASN A 316 12.96 -1.60 2.16
CA ASN A 316 12.61 -0.28 2.69
C ASN A 316 11.18 0.15 2.32
N ARG A 317 10.78 -0.08 1.07
CA ARG A 317 9.42 0.21 0.58
C ARG A 317 8.37 -0.71 1.21
N SER A 318 8.65 -2.02 1.30
CA SER A 318 7.75 -3.00 1.91
C SER A 318 7.54 -2.71 3.41
N TRP A 319 8.61 -2.32 4.11
CA TRP A 319 8.52 -1.85 5.49
C TRP A 319 7.59 -0.65 5.61
N SER A 320 7.75 0.38 4.77
CA SER A 320 6.87 1.56 4.76
C SER A 320 5.40 1.20 4.55
N GLN A 321 5.09 0.24 3.68
CA GLN A 321 3.71 -0.18 3.43
C GLN A 321 3.05 -0.82 4.67
N LEU A 322 3.80 -1.62 5.44
CA LEU A 322 3.27 -2.23 6.66
C LEU A 322 3.27 -1.28 7.85
N TYR A 323 4.37 -0.56 8.05
CA TYR A 323 4.59 0.25 9.26
C TYR A 323 4.21 1.73 9.11
N GLY A 324 3.86 2.18 7.91
CA GLY A 324 3.47 3.56 7.63
C GLY A 324 4.64 4.49 7.27
N TYR A 325 5.83 4.25 7.78
CA TYR A 325 7.05 4.98 7.45
C TYR A 325 8.17 4.03 7.07
N ALA A 326 9.00 4.44 6.10
CA ALA A 326 10.21 3.72 5.73
C ALA A 326 11.35 4.01 6.73
N PHE A 327 12.44 3.28 6.61
CA PHE A 327 13.68 3.60 7.34
C PHE A 327 14.32 4.90 6.82
N THR A 328 14.11 5.26 5.55
CA THR A 328 14.52 6.56 4.97
C THR A 328 13.31 7.38 4.55
N ARG A 329 13.41 8.70 4.61
CA ARG A 329 12.35 9.62 4.19
C ARG A 329 12.92 10.71 3.27
N PRO A 330 12.52 10.76 1.99
CA PRO A 330 11.59 9.86 1.26
C PRO A 330 12.06 8.41 1.14
N VAL A 331 11.10 7.48 0.93
CA VAL A 331 11.34 6.04 0.83
C VAL A 331 12.29 5.65 -0.33
N ASP A 332 12.29 6.43 -1.38
CA ASP A 332 13.04 6.21 -2.62
C ASP A 332 14.18 7.22 -2.83
N ASP A 333 14.68 7.81 -1.73
CA ASP A 333 15.84 8.70 -1.73
C ASP A 333 16.91 8.19 -0.75
N MET A 334 17.35 6.95 -0.95
CA MET A 334 18.38 6.31 -0.13
C MET A 334 19.76 6.83 -0.49
N GLY A 335 20.61 7.03 0.51
CA GLY A 335 21.99 7.43 0.32
C GLY A 335 22.62 8.05 1.57
N PRO A 336 23.91 8.40 1.53
CA PRO A 336 24.62 8.96 2.69
C PRO A 336 24.01 10.27 3.22
N HIS A 337 23.30 11.01 2.39
CA HIS A 337 22.60 12.26 2.73
C HIS A 337 21.30 12.03 3.50
N ASN A 338 20.74 10.83 3.43
CA ASN A 338 19.47 10.44 4.03
C ASN A 338 19.63 9.08 4.74
N PRO A 339 20.35 9.04 5.87
CA PRO A 339 20.67 7.79 6.56
C PRO A 339 19.38 7.15 7.11
N PRO A 340 19.26 5.81 7.04
CA PRO A 340 18.10 5.11 7.57
C PRO A 340 18.01 5.22 9.09
N SER A 341 16.80 5.26 9.64
CA SER A 341 16.55 5.30 11.09
C SER A 341 17.12 4.09 11.84
N HIS A 342 17.09 2.92 11.20
CA HIS A 342 17.58 1.65 11.75
C HIS A 342 18.52 0.97 10.73
N PRO A 343 19.77 1.45 10.55
CA PRO A 343 20.65 1.00 9.48
C PRO A 343 20.96 -0.50 9.55
N GLU A 344 21.32 -1.01 10.71
CA GLU A 344 21.68 -2.42 10.89
C GLU A 344 20.48 -3.36 10.66
N LEU A 345 19.26 -2.90 10.97
CA LEU A 345 18.05 -3.66 10.71
C LEU A 345 17.76 -3.72 9.21
N LEU A 346 17.86 -2.59 8.51
CA LEU A 346 17.67 -2.55 7.06
C LEU A 346 18.70 -3.42 6.34
N ASP A 347 19.97 -3.33 6.71
CA ASP A 347 21.05 -4.13 6.10
C ASP A 347 20.85 -5.62 6.36
N ARG A 348 20.47 -6.01 7.58
CA ARG A 348 20.19 -7.42 7.89
C ARG A 348 18.98 -7.96 7.15
N LEU A 349 17.86 -7.22 7.11
CA LEU A 349 16.67 -7.64 6.36
C LEU A 349 16.96 -7.73 4.86
N THR A 350 17.78 -6.83 4.33
CA THR A 350 18.25 -6.91 2.94
C THR A 350 19.02 -8.20 2.68
N ALA A 351 19.95 -8.55 3.57
CA ALA A 351 20.73 -9.78 3.44
C ALA A 351 19.87 -11.05 3.54
N GLU A 352 18.92 -11.08 4.47
CA GLU A 352 17.99 -12.21 4.63
C GLU A 352 17.02 -12.34 3.43
N PHE A 353 16.56 -11.21 2.88
CA PHE A 353 15.72 -11.21 1.68
C PHE A 353 16.46 -11.79 0.47
N VAL A 354 17.73 -11.41 0.27
CA VAL A 354 18.58 -12.03 -0.76
C VAL A 354 18.80 -13.52 -0.47
N ALA A 355 19.08 -13.89 0.79
CA ALA A 355 19.31 -15.28 1.19
C ALA A 355 18.06 -16.18 1.05
N SER A 356 16.85 -15.58 1.11
CA SER A 356 15.59 -16.27 0.84
C SER A 356 15.21 -16.36 -0.64
N ASP A 357 16.14 -16.07 -1.55
CA ASP A 357 15.91 -16.02 -3.00
C ASP A 357 14.85 -14.99 -3.39
N TYR A 358 14.91 -13.82 -2.75
CA TYR A 358 13.98 -12.69 -2.96
C TYR A 358 12.49 -13.08 -2.79
N ASP A 359 12.21 -13.97 -1.83
CA ASP A 359 10.84 -14.41 -1.52
C ASP A 359 10.05 -13.28 -0.84
N VAL A 360 9.14 -12.70 -1.62
CA VAL A 360 8.27 -11.59 -1.18
C VAL A 360 7.38 -12.01 -0.01
N ARG A 361 6.80 -13.23 -0.03
CA ARG A 361 5.92 -13.69 1.06
C ARG A 361 6.70 -13.88 2.35
N GLN A 362 7.91 -14.42 2.26
CA GLN A 362 8.78 -14.62 3.43
C GLN A 362 9.17 -13.29 4.08
N LEU A 363 9.49 -12.26 3.27
CA LEU A 363 9.77 -10.92 3.79
C LEU A 363 8.57 -10.35 4.57
N PHE A 364 7.37 -10.42 4.00
CA PHE A 364 6.16 -9.96 4.68
C PHE A 364 5.83 -10.79 5.92
N ARG A 365 6.09 -12.09 5.90
CA ARG A 365 5.92 -12.97 7.07
C ARG A 365 6.80 -12.50 8.23
N TRP A 366 8.09 -12.21 8.00
CA TRP A 366 8.98 -11.69 9.04
C TRP A 366 8.49 -10.37 9.61
N MET A 367 8.18 -9.41 8.75
CA MET A 367 7.74 -8.08 9.18
C MET A 367 6.43 -8.12 9.97
N ALA A 368 5.41 -8.86 9.50
CA ALA A 368 4.10 -8.89 10.14
C ALA A 368 4.09 -9.66 11.47
N ASN A 369 5.04 -10.59 11.67
CA ASN A 369 5.23 -11.30 12.92
C ASN A 369 6.09 -10.56 13.95
N ALA A 370 6.70 -9.43 13.61
CA ALA A 370 7.51 -8.66 14.54
C ALA A 370 6.65 -7.96 15.61
N GLU A 371 7.24 -7.75 16.79
CA GLU A 371 6.56 -7.13 17.95
C GLU A 371 5.98 -5.77 17.60
N ALA A 372 6.77 -4.90 16.99
CA ALA A 372 6.37 -3.54 16.64
C ALA A 372 5.12 -3.49 15.73
N TYR A 373 4.94 -4.48 14.85
CA TYR A 373 3.74 -4.59 14.02
C TYR A 373 2.48 -4.94 14.83
N ASN A 374 2.67 -5.61 15.95
CA ASN A 374 1.57 -6.10 16.80
C ASN A 374 1.13 -5.11 17.88
N LEU A 375 1.78 -3.95 18.00
CA LEU A 375 1.41 -2.91 18.96
C LEU A 375 0.11 -2.18 18.57
N THR A 376 -0.60 -1.64 19.58
CA THR A 376 -1.75 -0.77 19.31
C THR A 376 -1.32 0.55 18.70
N SER A 377 -2.22 1.20 17.96
CA SER A 377 -2.01 2.55 17.40
C SER A 377 -2.12 3.68 18.45
N ARG A 378 -2.51 3.36 19.68
CA ARG A 378 -2.71 4.35 20.74
C ARG A 378 -1.41 4.63 21.47
N PHE A 379 -1.15 5.90 21.75
CA PHE A 379 -0.08 6.30 22.65
C PHE A 379 -0.30 5.78 24.07
N ASN A 380 0.79 5.59 24.79
CA ASN A 380 0.75 5.28 26.21
C ASN A 380 0.05 6.39 26.99
N ARG A 381 -0.73 6.04 28.01
CA ARG A 381 -1.46 7.03 28.84
C ARG A 381 -0.56 8.01 29.59
N ASP A 382 0.66 7.61 29.92
CA ASP A 382 1.67 8.42 30.56
C ASP A 382 2.47 9.30 29.57
N GLY A 383 2.17 9.20 28.27
CA GLY A 383 2.86 9.95 27.24
C GLY A 383 4.29 9.47 26.96
N SER A 384 4.70 8.32 27.49
CA SER A 384 6.08 7.82 27.37
C SER A 384 6.53 7.50 25.93
N ASN A 385 5.63 7.47 24.97
CA ASN A 385 5.93 7.32 23.54
C ASN A 385 5.32 8.41 22.65
N SER A 386 4.86 9.50 23.25
CA SER A 386 4.26 10.61 22.48
C SER A 386 5.26 11.40 21.62
N TYR A 387 6.55 11.20 21.83
CA TYR A 387 7.63 11.78 21.01
C TYR A 387 7.91 10.96 19.74
N ASP A 388 7.42 9.74 19.64
CA ASP A 388 7.52 8.93 18.43
C ASP A 388 6.40 9.33 17.43
N ASP A 389 6.52 10.57 16.92
CA ASP A 389 5.57 11.19 15.99
C ASP A 389 6.29 11.65 14.71
N PRO A 390 6.47 10.76 13.74
CA PRO A 390 7.11 11.14 12.47
C PRO A 390 6.31 12.16 11.66
N ALA A 391 5.02 12.35 11.91
CA ALA A 391 4.23 13.41 11.28
C ALA A 391 4.68 14.81 11.77
N ALA A 392 5.20 14.90 12.98
CA ALA A 392 5.83 16.11 13.51
C ALA A 392 7.27 16.33 13.03
N GLY A 393 7.83 15.39 12.25
CA GLY A 393 9.20 15.45 11.73
C GLY A 393 10.23 14.63 12.50
N GLU A 394 9.79 13.86 13.49
CA GLU A 394 10.68 13.01 14.30
C GLU A 394 11.06 11.72 13.52
N VAL A 395 12.14 11.09 13.96
CA VAL A 395 12.61 9.82 13.38
C VAL A 395 11.67 8.69 13.83
N PRO A 396 11.18 7.83 12.92
CA PRO A 396 10.32 6.70 13.29
C PRO A 396 11.04 5.72 14.23
N LEU A 397 10.44 5.45 15.39
CA LEU A 397 10.94 4.47 16.36
C LEU A 397 10.07 3.21 16.42
N PHE A 398 8.89 3.24 15.76
CA PHE A 398 7.95 2.11 15.69
C PHE A 398 7.50 1.62 17.08
N SER A 399 7.35 2.53 18.03
CA SER A 399 6.92 2.23 19.41
C SER A 399 5.41 2.06 19.55
N HIS A 400 4.67 2.33 18.51
CA HIS A 400 3.24 2.08 18.34
C HIS A 400 2.94 1.89 16.86
N ALA A 401 1.78 1.35 16.51
CA ALA A 401 1.38 1.29 15.12
C ALA A 401 0.99 2.68 14.61
N TYR A 402 1.64 3.14 13.55
CA TYR A 402 1.28 4.43 12.94
C TYR A 402 0.00 4.31 12.13
N VAL A 403 -0.87 5.31 12.29
CA VAL A 403 -2.12 5.38 11.53
C VAL A 403 -1.83 5.73 10.07
N LYS A 404 -2.36 4.93 9.15
CA LYS A 404 -2.20 5.08 7.70
C LYS A 404 -3.53 5.37 7.05
N SER A 405 -3.58 6.23 6.03
CA SER A 405 -4.76 6.36 5.18
C SER A 405 -4.88 5.15 4.24
N LEU A 406 -6.10 4.71 4.01
CA LEU A 406 -6.34 3.68 3.01
C LEU A 406 -6.05 4.23 1.61
N SER A 407 -5.43 3.42 0.76
CA SER A 407 -5.38 3.74 -0.66
C SER A 407 -6.80 3.74 -1.25
N ALA A 408 -6.96 4.35 -2.43
CA ALA A 408 -8.27 4.40 -3.07
C ALA A 408 -8.83 3.00 -3.35
N GLU A 409 -7.98 2.06 -3.72
CA GLU A 409 -8.33 0.66 -3.94
C GLU A 409 -8.73 -0.03 -2.64
N GLN A 410 -7.94 0.13 -1.58
CA GLN A 410 -8.26 -0.42 -0.26
C GLN A 410 -9.59 0.12 0.29
N LEU A 411 -9.83 1.42 0.14
CA LEU A 411 -11.07 2.04 0.57
C LEU A 411 -12.27 1.51 -0.22
N TYR A 412 -12.12 1.39 -1.56
CA TYR A 412 -13.15 0.82 -2.41
C TYR A 412 -13.48 -0.64 -2.03
N ASP A 413 -12.46 -1.51 -1.91
CA ASP A 413 -12.65 -2.91 -1.57
C ASP A 413 -13.19 -3.08 -0.14
N SER A 414 -12.78 -2.24 0.79
CA SER A 414 -13.34 -2.18 2.15
C SER A 414 -14.83 -1.77 2.16
N MET A 415 -15.21 -0.80 1.32
CA MET A 415 -16.61 -0.43 1.11
C MET A 415 -17.43 -1.60 0.56
N VAL A 416 -16.89 -2.33 -0.43
CA VAL A 416 -17.55 -3.53 -0.98
C VAL A 416 -17.74 -4.60 0.10
N VAL A 417 -16.75 -4.83 0.94
CA VAL A 417 -16.85 -5.79 2.06
C VAL A 417 -17.88 -5.33 3.09
N ALA A 418 -17.78 -4.09 3.58
CA ALA A 418 -18.68 -3.55 4.60
C ALA A 418 -20.14 -3.56 4.11
N THR A 419 -20.39 -3.16 2.87
CA THR A 419 -21.74 -3.05 2.32
C THR A 419 -22.31 -4.36 1.79
N GLY A 420 -21.46 -5.30 1.40
CA GLY A 420 -21.85 -6.51 0.65
C GLY A 420 -22.30 -6.18 -0.77
N ALA A 421 -22.04 -4.96 -1.26
CA ALA A 421 -22.50 -4.52 -2.57
C ALA A 421 -21.87 -5.35 -3.70
N GLY A 422 -22.70 -5.76 -4.66
CA GLY A 422 -22.24 -6.53 -5.82
C GLY A 422 -22.14 -8.03 -5.60
N GLN A 423 -22.39 -8.57 -4.41
CA GLN A 423 -22.41 -10.02 -4.17
C GLN A 423 -23.60 -10.70 -4.84
N ASP A 424 -24.70 -9.99 -5.06
CA ASP A 424 -25.93 -10.51 -5.67
C ASP A 424 -25.87 -10.59 -7.19
N ALA A 425 -24.98 -9.83 -7.80
CA ALA A 425 -24.87 -9.76 -9.23
C ALA A 425 -23.86 -10.81 -9.73
N ARG A 426 -24.33 -11.76 -10.54
CA ARG A 426 -23.50 -12.78 -11.19
C ARG A 426 -23.28 -12.45 -12.67
N GLY A 427 -22.09 -12.80 -13.20
CA GLY A 427 -21.76 -12.68 -14.62
C GLY A 427 -21.23 -11.31 -15.05
N ASP A 428 -21.14 -11.09 -16.36
CA ASP A 428 -20.47 -9.94 -16.98
C ASP A 428 -21.03 -8.57 -16.56
N ARG A 429 -22.33 -8.48 -16.29
CA ARG A 429 -22.96 -7.24 -15.83
C ARG A 429 -22.47 -6.81 -14.44
N ALA A 430 -22.27 -7.77 -13.54
CA ALA A 430 -21.73 -7.51 -12.21
C ALA A 430 -20.32 -6.95 -12.30
N LYS A 431 -19.49 -7.60 -13.11
CA LYS A 431 -18.11 -7.16 -13.37
C LYS A 431 -18.08 -5.75 -13.96
N GLN A 432 -18.89 -5.47 -14.99
CA GLN A 432 -18.98 -4.14 -15.60
C GLN A 432 -19.45 -3.06 -14.62
N THR A 433 -20.38 -3.38 -13.72
CA THR A 433 -20.86 -2.46 -12.70
C THR A 433 -19.76 -2.16 -11.67
N ARG A 434 -19.07 -3.22 -11.20
CA ARG A 434 -17.93 -3.08 -10.28
C ARG A 434 -16.81 -2.23 -10.90
N ASP A 435 -16.43 -2.52 -12.14
CA ASP A 435 -15.38 -1.79 -12.85
C ASP A 435 -15.74 -0.32 -13.06
N ARG A 436 -17.04 -0.01 -13.31
CA ARG A 436 -17.51 1.37 -13.40
C ARG A 436 -17.39 2.08 -12.06
N TRP A 437 -17.89 1.47 -10.98
CA TRP A 437 -17.80 2.05 -9.63
C TRP A 437 -16.36 2.26 -9.19
N LEU A 438 -15.49 1.30 -9.45
CA LEU A 438 -14.07 1.43 -9.15
C LEU A 438 -13.44 2.59 -9.93
N ARG A 439 -13.69 2.71 -11.25
CA ARG A 439 -13.16 3.84 -12.03
C ARG A 439 -13.66 5.20 -11.53
N ASP A 440 -14.96 5.32 -11.21
CA ASP A 440 -15.53 6.57 -10.68
C ASP A 440 -14.94 6.90 -9.32
N PHE A 441 -14.67 5.88 -8.50
CA PHE A 441 -14.06 6.02 -7.18
C PHE A 441 -12.59 6.45 -7.29
N LEU A 442 -11.81 5.76 -8.11
CA LEU A 442 -10.39 6.07 -8.33
C LEU A 442 -10.18 7.48 -8.90
N ARG A 443 -11.09 7.96 -9.76
CA ARG A 443 -11.02 9.33 -10.29
C ARG A 443 -11.12 10.40 -9.19
N ILE A 444 -11.81 10.11 -8.10
CA ILE A 444 -12.06 11.04 -6.99
C ILE A 444 -11.06 10.83 -5.85
N PHE A 445 -10.72 9.59 -5.55
CA PHE A 445 -9.86 9.20 -4.43
C PHE A 445 -8.41 8.90 -4.83
N GLY A 446 -8.14 8.64 -6.11
CA GLY A 446 -6.79 8.36 -6.57
C GLY A 446 -5.89 9.59 -6.37
N GLY A 447 -4.99 9.53 -5.41
CA GLY A 447 -3.90 10.49 -5.20
C GLY A 447 -2.65 10.09 -5.99
N ASN A 448 -1.53 10.77 -5.72
CA ASN A 448 -0.24 10.36 -6.24
C ASN A 448 0.20 9.06 -5.56
N GLU A 449 0.65 8.08 -6.35
CA GLU A 449 1.15 6.80 -5.84
C GLU A 449 2.51 6.94 -5.14
N GLU A 450 3.15 8.10 -5.27
CA GLU A 450 4.45 8.43 -4.70
C GLU A 450 4.37 8.96 -3.27
N ASP A 451 3.16 9.34 -2.82
CA ASP A 451 2.96 9.88 -1.47
C ASP A 451 3.08 8.79 -0.39
N GLU A 452 3.66 9.13 0.74
CA GLU A 452 3.71 8.24 1.91
C GLU A 452 2.28 7.93 2.40
N PRO A 453 1.98 6.68 2.83
CA PRO A 453 0.63 6.26 3.26
C PRO A 453 0.05 7.07 4.43
N THR A 454 0.89 7.77 5.17
CA THR A 454 0.50 8.59 6.32
C THR A 454 0.02 10.00 5.95
N LEU A 455 0.19 10.43 4.69
CA LEU A 455 -0.21 11.75 4.22
C LEU A 455 -1.61 11.67 3.58
N PHE A 456 -2.65 12.05 4.32
CA PHE A 456 -4.01 12.17 3.81
C PHE A 456 -4.53 13.60 3.89
N ALA A 457 -4.86 14.18 2.74
CA ALA A 457 -5.60 15.43 2.63
C ALA A 457 -6.96 15.15 1.99
N GLY A 458 -7.99 14.98 2.80
CA GLY A 458 -9.36 14.77 2.31
C GLY A 458 -9.88 15.95 1.49
N SER A 459 -10.65 15.66 0.43
CA SER A 459 -11.28 16.67 -0.43
C SER A 459 -12.81 16.63 -0.33
N ILE A 460 -13.46 17.76 -0.67
CA ILE A 460 -14.94 17.84 -0.71
C ILE A 460 -15.56 16.80 -1.66
N PRO A 461 -15.05 16.55 -2.89
CA PRO A 461 -15.56 15.49 -3.75
C PRO A 461 -15.48 14.09 -3.11
N GLN A 462 -14.41 13.78 -2.39
CA GLN A 462 -14.25 12.51 -1.66
C GLN A 462 -15.32 12.36 -0.59
N ALA A 463 -15.52 13.37 0.25
CA ALA A 463 -16.56 13.37 1.26
C ALA A 463 -17.97 13.20 0.65
N LEU A 464 -18.26 13.89 -0.45
CA LEU A 464 -19.56 13.78 -1.13
C LEU A 464 -19.80 12.40 -1.72
N LEU A 465 -18.77 11.74 -2.27
CA LEU A 465 -18.88 10.38 -2.80
C LEU A 465 -19.13 9.37 -1.66
N MET A 466 -18.42 9.50 -0.54
CA MET A 466 -18.64 8.68 0.65
C MET A 466 -20.07 8.86 1.20
N MET A 467 -20.55 10.10 1.28
CA MET A 467 -21.87 10.39 1.84
C MET A 467 -23.04 9.98 0.96
N ASN A 468 -22.89 10.04 -0.37
CA ASN A 468 -24.02 9.92 -1.32
C ASN A 468 -23.78 8.90 -2.44
N GLY A 469 -22.66 8.19 -2.46
CA GLY A 469 -22.31 7.25 -3.50
C GLY A 469 -23.30 6.08 -3.62
N GLU A 470 -23.41 5.52 -4.82
CA GLU A 470 -24.34 4.41 -5.12
C GLU A 470 -24.09 3.18 -4.23
N LEU A 471 -22.82 2.91 -3.87
CA LEU A 471 -22.44 1.84 -2.94
C LEU A 471 -23.10 2.00 -1.57
N ILE A 472 -23.02 3.21 -0.97
CA ILE A 472 -23.63 3.50 0.32
C ILE A 472 -25.16 3.43 0.23
N GLN A 473 -25.75 4.03 -0.82
CA GLN A 473 -27.20 4.01 -0.97
C GLN A 473 -27.75 2.59 -1.08
N ARG A 474 -27.12 1.72 -1.85
CA ARG A 474 -27.52 0.30 -1.98
C ARG A 474 -27.31 -0.48 -0.70
N ALA A 475 -26.26 -0.17 0.06
CA ALA A 475 -26.02 -0.82 1.34
C ALA A 475 -27.17 -0.59 2.34
N LEU A 476 -27.81 0.58 2.26
CA LEU A 476 -28.78 1.07 3.22
C LEU A 476 -30.25 1.00 2.76
N ASP A 477 -30.52 0.62 1.49
CA ASP A 477 -31.89 0.63 0.93
C ASP A 477 -32.86 -0.35 1.58
N GLY A 478 -32.34 -1.34 2.32
CA GLY A 478 -33.14 -2.35 3.02
C GLY A 478 -33.77 -3.41 2.13
N GLU A 479 -33.61 -3.30 0.81
CA GLU A 479 -34.20 -4.21 -0.20
C GLU A 479 -33.15 -5.15 -0.79
N SER A 480 -31.85 -4.77 -0.73
CA SER A 480 -30.72 -5.57 -1.24
C SER A 480 -30.27 -6.62 -0.21
N GLU A 481 -29.60 -7.68 -0.68
CA GLU A 481 -28.90 -8.64 0.19
C GLU A 481 -27.59 -8.05 0.76
N SER A 482 -27.66 -6.86 1.33
CA SER A 482 -26.52 -6.17 1.93
C SER A 482 -26.12 -6.77 3.29
N VAL A 483 -24.90 -6.46 3.76
CA VAL A 483 -24.48 -6.80 5.13
C VAL A 483 -25.45 -6.20 6.15
N PHE A 484 -25.91 -4.98 5.93
CA PHE A 484 -26.89 -4.30 6.76
C PHE A 484 -28.20 -5.11 6.91
N THR A 485 -28.79 -5.54 5.80
CA THR A 485 -30.05 -6.33 5.82
C THR A 485 -29.85 -7.70 6.45
N LYS A 486 -28.70 -8.37 6.19
CA LYS A 486 -28.35 -9.64 6.82
C LYS A 486 -28.22 -9.53 8.34
N VAL A 487 -27.56 -8.47 8.84
CA VAL A 487 -27.47 -8.19 10.27
C VAL A 487 -28.85 -7.96 10.91
N LEU A 488 -29.72 -7.17 10.27
CA LEU A 488 -31.05 -6.90 10.83
C LEU A 488 -31.97 -8.11 10.79
N ALA A 489 -31.86 -8.97 9.79
CA ALA A 489 -32.66 -10.17 9.61
C ALA A 489 -32.15 -11.40 10.39
N SER A 490 -30.93 -11.34 10.94
CA SER A 490 -30.32 -12.46 11.66
C SER A 490 -31.13 -12.85 12.90
N GLY A 491 -31.51 -14.11 12.99
CA GLY A 491 -32.18 -14.70 14.17
C GLY A 491 -31.27 -14.89 15.39
N ASP A 492 -29.95 -14.93 15.16
CA ASP A 492 -28.95 -15.09 16.21
C ASP A 492 -28.69 -13.75 16.95
N LEU A 493 -28.88 -12.62 16.29
CA LEU A 493 -28.74 -11.29 16.86
C LEU A 493 -30.09 -10.86 17.49
N ARG A 494 -30.30 -11.27 18.74
CA ARG A 494 -31.62 -11.15 19.40
C ARG A 494 -31.92 -9.76 19.93
N THR A 495 -30.89 -9.00 20.32
CA THR A 495 -31.05 -7.68 20.92
C THR A 495 -30.58 -6.55 20.02
N ASP A 496 -31.03 -5.33 20.28
CA ASP A 496 -30.51 -4.15 19.59
C ASP A 496 -29.03 -3.95 19.83
N LYS A 497 -28.55 -4.34 21.01
CA LYS A 497 -27.11 -4.33 21.32
C LYS A 497 -26.32 -5.25 20.41
N ASP A 498 -26.79 -6.49 20.21
CA ASP A 498 -26.11 -7.46 19.35
C ASP A 498 -26.02 -6.95 17.90
N ARG A 499 -27.10 -6.34 17.39
CA ARG A 499 -27.13 -5.75 16.04
C ARG A 499 -26.21 -4.55 15.92
N VAL A 500 -26.18 -3.65 16.92
CA VAL A 500 -25.25 -2.53 16.96
C VAL A 500 -23.81 -3.02 16.95
N GLU A 501 -23.44 -4.01 17.79
CA GLU A 501 -22.11 -4.60 17.81
C GLU A 501 -21.73 -5.21 16.45
N ALA A 502 -22.66 -5.92 15.79
CA ALA A 502 -22.42 -6.50 14.47
C ALA A 502 -22.19 -5.43 13.40
N LEU A 503 -22.91 -4.31 13.40
CA LEU A 503 -22.70 -3.21 12.46
C LEU A 503 -21.36 -2.51 12.69
N TYR A 504 -20.95 -2.29 13.94
CA TYR A 504 -19.62 -1.76 14.26
C TYR A 504 -18.50 -2.69 13.76
N ARG A 505 -18.62 -4.00 14.02
CA ARG A 505 -17.65 -4.97 13.52
C ARG A 505 -17.59 -5.05 12.00
N ALA A 506 -18.75 -4.96 11.33
CA ALA A 506 -18.82 -4.99 9.87
C ALA A 506 -18.18 -3.76 9.22
N ALA A 507 -18.25 -2.59 9.84
CA ALA A 507 -17.67 -1.37 9.31
C ALA A 507 -16.24 -1.13 9.84
N LEU A 508 -16.07 -1.19 11.16
CA LEU A 508 -14.84 -0.74 11.85
C LEU A 508 -13.96 -1.89 12.36
N GLY A 509 -14.45 -3.14 12.29
CA GLY A 509 -13.72 -4.31 12.81
C GLY A 509 -13.73 -4.44 14.33
N ARG A 510 -14.38 -3.55 15.07
CA ARG A 510 -14.40 -3.51 16.54
C ARG A 510 -15.80 -3.41 17.14
N LYS A 511 -15.91 -3.67 18.44
CA LYS A 511 -17.12 -3.36 19.21
C LYS A 511 -17.27 -1.86 19.47
N PRO A 512 -18.51 -1.38 19.66
CA PRO A 512 -18.73 -0.03 20.17
C PRO A 512 -18.21 0.10 21.61
N THR A 513 -17.68 1.26 21.95
CA THR A 513 -17.35 1.62 23.33
C THR A 513 -18.62 1.68 24.20
N ARG A 514 -18.47 1.70 25.52
CA ARG A 514 -19.64 1.84 26.43
C ARG A 514 -20.44 3.10 26.17
N SER A 515 -19.77 4.22 25.88
CA SER A 515 -20.44 5.50 25.58
C SER A 515 -21.21 5.43 24.27
N GLU A 516 -20.62 4.89 23.20
CA GLU A 516 -21.29 4.69 21.90
C GLU A 516 -22.50 3.75 22.04
N SER A 517 -22.31 2.61 22.69
CA SER A 517 -23.35 1.61 22.87
C SER A 517 -24.54 2.11 23.70
N SER A 518 -24.31 2.83 24.80
CA SER A 518 -25.39 3.24 25.75
C SER A 518 -26.37 4.22 25.13
N GLY A 519 -25.89 5.23 24.39
CA GLY A 519 -26.73 6.22 23.70
C GLY A 519 -27.58 5.57 22.60
N LEU A 520 -26.96 4.75 21.76
CA LEU A 520 -27.62 4.06 20.66
C LEU A 520 -28.68 3.06 21.14
N THR A 521 -28.37 2.22 22.13
CA THR A 521 -29.30 1.22 22.65
C THR A 521 -30.50 1.88 23.30
N SER A 522 -30.30 3.00 23.98
CA SER A 522 -31.41 3.80 24.57
C SER A 522 -32.32 4.40 23.50
N ALA A 523 -31.77 4.92 22.39
CA ALA A 523 -32.55 5.47 21.29
C ALA A 523 -33.35 4.37 20.58
N LEU A 524 -32.68 3.26 20.20
CA LEU A 524 -33.30 2.10 19.56
C LEU A 524 -34.40 1.45 20.43
N GLY A 525 -34.23 1.42 21.75
CA GLY A 525 -35.22 0.88 22.68
C GLY A 525 -36.52 1.68 22.72
N ARG A 526 -36.48 2.98 22.42
CA ARG A 526 -37.65 3.88 22.35
C ARG A 526 -38.32 3.88 20.99
N ALA A 527 -37.57 3.72 19.92
CA ALA A 527 -38.03 3.74 18.52
C ALA A 527 -38.90 2.52 18.18
N ARG A 528 -39.86 2.69 17.24
CA ARG A 528 -40.78 1.64 16.77
C ARG A 528 -40.90 1.70 15.24
N GLY A 529 -41.16 0.53 14.63
CA GLY A 529 -41.45 0.44 13.19
C GLY A 529 -40.33 1.07 12.35
N ASP A 530 -40.71 1.89 11.39
CA ASP A 530 -39.79 2.52 10.42
C ASP A 530 -38.76 3.44 11.10
N GLU A 531 -39.10 4.09 12.20
CA GLU A 531 -38.15 4.92 12.96
C GLU A 531 -36.96 4.13 13.47
N LYS A 532 -37.18 2.88 13.87
CA LYS A 532 -36.11 2.00 14.32
C LYS A 532 -35.20 1.59 13.16
N LEU A 533 -35.77 1.30 11.99
CA LEU A 533 -35.01 1.02 10.79
C LEU A 533 -34.14 2.20 10.37
N TRP A 534 -34.72 3.42 10.40
CA TRP A 534 -33.96 4.65 10.06
C TRP A 534 -32.79 4.88 11.02
N LEU A 535 -32.95 4.61 12.30
CA LEU A 535 -31.84 4.73 13.27
C LEU A 535 -30.68 3.76 12.96
N TYR A 536 -30.99 2.55 12.54
CA TYR A 536 -29.95 1.61 12.10
C TYR A 536 -29.29 2.05 10.79
N GLN A 537 -30.07 2.59 9.85
CA GLN A 537 -29.53 3.14 8.60
C GLN A 537 -28.61 4.34 8.87
N ASP A 538 -29.05 5.27 9.73
CA ASP A 538 -28.25 6.43 10.13
C ASP A 538 -26.97 6.03 10.85
N LEU A 539 -27.05 5.04 11.75
CA LEU A 539 -25.87 4.48 12.43
C LEU A 539 -24.88 3.92 11.41
N TYR A 540 -25.34 3.02 10.54
CA TYR A 540 -24.42 2.37 9.60
C TYR A 540 -23.83 3.35 8.58
N TRP A 541 -24.64 4.30 8.13
CA TRP A 541 -24.16 5.42 7.32
C TRP A 541 -23.08 6.22 8.04
N ALA A 542 -23.27 6.54 9.32
CA ALA A 542 -22.29 7.30 10.10
C ALA A 542 -20.97 6.52 10.28
N LEU A 543 -21.04 5.20 10.51
CA LEU A 543 -19.86 4.35 10.64
C LEU A 543 -19.05 4.31 9.33
N LEU A 544 -19.71 4.11 8.18
CA LEU A 544 -19.06 4.08 6.86
C LEU A 544 -18.48 5.44 6.43
N ASN A 545 -18.95 6.54 7.02
CA ASN A 545 -18.47 7.90 6.79
C ASN A 545 -17.56 8.43 7.90
N SER A 546 -17.19 7.60 8.87
CA SER A 546 -16.29 7.99 9.95
C SER A 546 -14.82 8.05 9.47
N ASN A 547 -14.04 8.89 10.13
CA ASN A 547 -12.59 8.91 9.90
C ASN A 547 -11.96 7.54 10.18
N GLU A 548 -12.44 6.82 11.19
CA GLU A 548 -11.96 5.50 11.55
C GLU A 548 -12.12 4.47 10.41
N PHE A 549 -13.16 4.61 9.57
CA PHE A 549 -13.34 3.73 8.42
C PHE A 549 -12.27 3.93 7.34
N ILE A 550 -11.82 5.16 7.12
CA ILE A 550 -10.88 5.52 6.06
C ILE A 550 -9.41 5.39 6.45
N PHE A 551 -9.14 5.06 7.71
CA PHE A 551 -7.78 4.83 8.21
C PHE A 551 -7.55 3.36 8.59
N ASN A 552 -6.29 2.94 8.45
CA ASN A 552 -5.74 1.73 9.01
C ASN A 552 -4.96 2.09 10.28
N HIS A 553 -5.36 1.53 11.41
CA HIS A 553 -4.83 1.81 12.74
C HIS A 553 -4.48 0.53 13.50
#